data_90bac043130b942b9c679eae75b590ae
#
_entry.id   90bac043130b942b9c679eae75b590ae
#
_cell.length_a   1.000
_cell.length_b   1.000
_cell.length_c   1.000
_cell.angle_alpha   90.00
_cell.angle_beta   90.00
_cell.angle_gamma   90.00
#
_symmetry.space_group_name_H-M   'P 1'
#
loop_
_entity.id
_entity.type
_entity.pdbx_description
1 polymer ?
#
loop_
_entity_poly.entity_id
_entity_poly.type
_entity_poly.pdbx_seq_one_letter_code
_entity_poly.pdbx_strand_id
1 'polypeptide(L)'
;FNCNPIVVDVDEEKLKLALENGASAAINPMDEDAMMKVFEITGGNASVAIDFVGSEQSTAFGTSLLRKGGKYIIVGLYGGELKLPLPLIPIMERGIQGSYTGSPGDMHELMELVRSGKVDPIPVEKRPASQANQTLEDLKNGKILGRAALMHD
;
A
#
# COMPACT_ATOMS: atom_id res chain seq x y z
N PHE A 1 -4.46 1.62 15.95
CA PHE A 1 -5.62 1.53 15.04
C PHE A 1 -6.27 0.15 15.21
N ASN A 2 -7.59 0.08 15.36
CA ASN A 2 -8.32 -1.19 15.47
C ASN A 2 -8.58 -1.78 14.08
N CYS A 3 -7.54 -2.27 13.41
CA CYS A 3 -7.64 -2.94 12.12
C CYS A 3 -6.63 -4.08 12.05
N ASN A 4 -6.90 -5.05 11.19
CA ASN A 4 -6.00 -6.16 10.89
C ASN A 4 -5.44 -5.93 9.47
N PRO A 5 -4.29 -5.29 9.32
CA PRO A 5 -3.73 -5.00 8.00
C PRO A 5 -3.15 -6.27 7.38
N ILE A 6 -3.56 -6.54 6.14
CA ILE A 6 -2.95 -7.54 5.27
C ILE A 6 -2.18 -6.77 4.21
N VAL A 7 -0.88 -7.02 4.10
CA VAL A 7 -0.02 -6.40 3.10
C VAL A 7 0.12 -7.32 1.89
N VAL A 8 -0.02 -6.74 0.70
CA VAL A 8 0.14 -7.44 -0.57
C VAL A 8 1.25 -6.76 -1.36
N ASP A 9 2.30 -7.47 -1.69
CA ASP A 9 3.40 -7.01 -2.55
C ASP A 9 4.00 -8.20 -3.31
N VAL A 10 4.66 -7.94 -4.42
CA VAL A 10 5.40 -8.97 -5.20
C VAL A 10 6.82 -9.18 -4.69
N ASP A 11 7.30 -8.33 -3.80
CA ASP A 11 8.65 -8.31 -3.25
C ASP A 11 8.65 -9.01 -1.87
N GLU A 12 9.31 -10.16 -1.79
CA GLU A 12 9.37 -10.98 -0.58
C GLU A 12 10.06 -10.27 0.61
N GLU A 13 11.04 -9.40 0.35
CA GLU A 13 11.70 -8.64 1.42
C GLU A 13 10.75 -7.61 2.03
N LYS A 14 9.92 -6.96 1.20
CA LYS A 14 8.89 -6.04 1.68
C LYS A 14 7.79 -6.76 2.45
N LEU A 15 7.39 -7.95 1.98
CA LEU A 15 6.41 -8.78 2.69
C LEU A 15 6.91 -9.18 4.07
N LYS A 16 8.18 -9.59 4.18
CA LYS A 16 8.82 -9.89 5.46
C LYS A 16 8.86 -8.66 6.38
N LEU A 17 9.29 -7.52 5.85
CA LEU A 17 9.32 -6.26 6.59
C LEU A 17 7.93 -5.85 7.08
N ALA A 18 6.89 -6.07 6.28
CA ALA A 18 5.52 -5.77 6.67
C ALA A 18 5.08 -6.58 7.91
N LEU A 19 5.43 -7.87 7.96
CA LEU A 19 5.15 -8.70 9.13
C LEU A 19 5.92 -8.23 10.37
N GLU A 20 7.19 -7.87 10.22
CA GLU A 20 8.02 -7.31 11.30
C GLU A 20 7.44 -5.98 11.85
N ASN A 21 6.77 -5.21 10.99
CA ASN A 21 6.09 -3.94 11.35
C ASN A 21 4.61 -4.11 11.76
N GLY A 22 4.16 -5.34 12.04
CA GLY A 22 2.86 -5.60 12.65
C GLY A 22 1.71 -5.83 11.67
N ALA A 23 1.99 -6.14 10.40
CA ALA A 23 0.96 -6.67 9.51
C ALA A 23 0.45 -8.02 10.04
N SER A 24 -0.85 -8.23 9.99
CA SER A 24 -1.47 -9.50 10.41
C SER A 24 -1.16 -10.63 9.44
N ALA A 25 -0.93 -10.30 8.18
CA ALA A 25 -0.46 -11.22 7.15
C ALA A 25 0.22 -10.45 6.02
N ALA A 26 1.05 -11.17 5.26
CA ALA A 26 1.71 -10.69 4.07
C ALA A 26 1.53 -11.72 2.95
N ILE A 27 1.11 -11.28 1.76
CA ILE A 27 0.68 -12.16 0.67
C ILE A 27 1.28 -11.69 -0.63
N ASN A 28 1.90 -12.61 -1.36
CA ASN A 28 2.31 -12.38 -2.73
C ASN A 28 1.10 -12.62 -3.66
N PRO A 29 0.64 -11.61 -4.43
CA PRO A 29 -0.53 -11.76 -5.31
C PRO A 29 -0.28 -12.71 -6.48
N MET A 30 0.97 -13.12 -6.72
CA MET A 30 1.35 -14.10 -7.75
C MET A 30 1.16 -15.55 -7.29
N ASP A 31 0.94 -15.79 -5.99
CA ASP A 31 0.63 -17.12 -5.47
C ASP A 31 -0.74 -17.58 -5.98
N GLU A 32 -0.84 -18.86 -6.38
CA GLU A 32 -2.09 -19.45 -6.87
C GLU A 32 -3.23 -19.37 -5.84
N ASP A 33 -2.91 -19.40 -4.55
CA ASP A 33 -3.84 -19.37 -3.43
C ASP A 33 -3.99 -18.00 -2.76
N ALA A 34 -3.40 -16.93 -3.34
CA ALA A 34 -3.39 -15.59 -2.74
C ALA A 34 -4.78 -15.08 -2.33
N MET A 35 -5.77 -15.23 -3.21
CA MET A 35 -7.15 -14.82 -2.92
C MET A 35 -7.79 -15.66 -1.81
N MET A 36 -7.51 -16.96 -1.79
CA MET A 36 -8.01 -17.88 -0.78
C MET A 36 -7.43 -17.53 0.60
N LYS A 37 -6.14 -17.26 0.68
CA LYS A 37 -5.47 -16.81 1.91
C LYS A 37 -6.12 -15.54 2.49
N VAL A 38 -6.41 -14.53 1.65
CA VAL A 38 -7.12 -13.31 2.11
C VAL A 38 -8.50 -13.66 2.63
N PHE A 39 -9.24 -14.52 1.92
CA PHE A 39 -10.59 -14.92 2.33
C PHE A 39 -10.58 -15.62 3.69
N GLU A 40 -9.66 -16.56 3.92
CA GLU A 40 -9.52 -17.28 5.19
C GLU A 40 -9.17 -16.35 6.35
N ILE A 41 -8.20 -15.44 6.15
CA ILE A 41 -7.75 -14.50 7.18
C ILE A 41 -8.86 -13.52 7.57
N THR A 42 -9.64 -13.07 6.60
CA THR A 42 -10.72 -12.09 6.83
C THR A 42 -12.03 -12.71 7.28
N GLY A 43 -12.17 -14.02 7.22
CA GLY A 43 -13.44 -14.72 7.43
C GLY A 43 -14.50 -14.37 6.37
N GLY A 44 -14.06 -14.04 5.18
CA GLY A 44 -14.87 -13.58 4.05
C GLY A 44 -14.01 -12.72 3.10
N ASN A 45 -14.44 -11.52 2.80
CA ASN A 45 -13.68 -10.60 1.97
C ASN A 45 -13.29 -9.32 2.74
N ALA A 46 -12.32 -8.57 2.21
CA ALA A 46 -11.81 -7.37 2.84
C ALA A 46 -12.87 -6.23 2.87
N SER A 47 -12.91 -5.50 3.98
CA SER A 47 -13.78 -4.33 4.11
C SER A 47 -13.25 -3.11 3.33
N VAL A 48 -11.92 -2.97 3.29
CA VAL A 48 -11.23 -1.87 2.62
C VAL A 48 -9.97 -2.43 1.95
N ALA A 49 -9.71 -2.01 0.73
CA ALA A 49 -8.43 -2.20 0.07
C ALA A 49 -7.85 -0.84 -0.28
N ILE A 50 -6.59 -0.60 0.08
CA ILE A 50 -5.86 0.63 -0.22
C ILE A 50 -4.73 0.27 -1.18
N ASP A 51 -4.78 0.84 -2.37
CA ASP A 51 -3.83 0.56 -3.45
C ASP A 51 -2.80 1.69 -3.56
N PHE A 52 -1.58 1.41 -3.13
CA PHE A 52 -0.44 2.34 -3.24
C PHE A 52 0.32 2.21 -4.57
N VAL A 53 -0.07 1.27 -5.44
CA VAL A 53 0.52 1.07 -6.77
C VAL A 53 -0.29 1.81 -7.84
N GLY A 54 -1.59 1.57 -7.92
CA GLY A 54 -2.49 2.17 -8.90
C GLY A 54 -2.24 1.66 -10.32
N SER A 55 -2.09 0.34 -10.48
CA SER A 55 -1.97 -0.36 -11.77
C SER A 55 -3.24 -1.15 -12.10
N GLU A 56 -3.39 -1.58 -13.36
CA GLU A 56 -4.49 -2.48 -13.75
C GLU A 56 -4.49 -3.77 -12.92
N GLN A 57 -3.30 -4.35 -12.67
CA GLN A 57 -3.14 -5.60 -11.95
C GLN A 57 -3.49 -5.44 -10.47
N SER A 58 -2.94 -4.42 -9.80
CA SER A 58 -3.24 -4.17 -8.37
C SER A 58 -4.71 -3.84 -8.16
N THR A 59 -5.30 -3.08 -9.10
CA THR A 59 -6.72 -2.70 -9.05
C THR A 59 -7.63 -3.91 -9.27
N ALA A 60 -7.31 -4.79 -10.24
CA ALA A 60 -8.08 -6.00 -10.48
C ALA A 60 -8.03 -6.93 -9.26
N PHE A 61 -6.84 -7.16 -8.70
CA PHE A 61 -6.67 -7.97 -7.50
C PHE A 61 -7.40 -7.35 -6.31
N GLY A 62 -7.13 -6.09 -5.96
CA GLY A 62 -7.71 -5.45 -4.79
C GLY A 62 -9.23 -5.30 -4.83
N THR A 63 -9.82 -5.02 -6.00
CA THR A 63 -11.29 -4.96 -6.14
C THR A 63 -11.94 -6.34 -6.02
N SER A 64 -11.26 -7.41 -6.44
CA SER A 64 -11.79 -8.78 -6.31
C SER A 64 -11.90 -9.23 -4.85
N LEU A 65 -11.04 -8.70 -3.99
CA LEU A 65 -11.00 -9.03 -2.56
C LEU A 65 -12.09 -8.34 -1.72
N LEU A 66 -12.81 -7.37 -2.26
CA LEU A 66 -13.77 -6.59 -1.49
C LEU A 66 -15.06 -7.36 -1.23
N ARG A 67 -15.51 -7.34 0.03
CA ARG A 67 -16.84 -7.79 0.41
C ARG A 67 -17.92 -6.84 -0.13
N LYS A 68 -19.20 -7.24 -0.01
CA LYS A 68 -20.32 -6.33 -0.22
C LYS A 68 -20.22 -5.14 0.74
N GLY A 69 -20.43 -3.93 0.22
CA GLY A 69 -20.24 -2.67 0.97
C GLY A 69 -18.76 -2.27 1.17
N GLY A 70 -17.83 -3.00 0.57
CA GLY A 70 -16.40 -2.71 0.68
C GLY A 70 -15.97 -1.47 -0.10
N LYS A 71 -14.84 -0.87 0.32
CA LYS A 71 -14.27 0.33 -0.32
C LYS A 71 -12.91 0.04 -0.91
N TYR A 72 -12.68 0.50 -2.13
CA TYR A 72 -11.40 0.51 -2.80
C TYR A 72 -10.85 1.94 -2.85
N ILE A 73 -9.67 2.16 -2.30
CA ILE A 73 -9.03 3.47 -2.23
C ILE A 73 -7.76 3.45 -3.07
N ILE A 74 -7.70 4.30 -4.09
CA ILE A 74 -6.56 4.40 -5.00
C ILE A 74 -5.69 5.57 -4.56
N VAL A 75 -4.43 5.28 -4.23
CA VAL A 75 -3.41 6.26 -3.84
C VAL A 75 -2.28 6.31 -4.87
N GLY A 76 -1.92 5.14 -5.41
CA GLY A 76 -0.85 4.99 -6.38
C GLY A 76 -1.18 5.62 -7.74
N LEU A 77 -0.13 6.03 -8.47
CA LEU A 77 -0.21 6.73 -9.75
C LEU A 77 0.57 6.00 -10.86
N TYR A 78 0.71 4.68 -10.75
CA TYR A 78 1.46 3.91 -11.76
C TYR A 78 0.86 4.08 -13.16
N GLY A 79 -0.47 4.05 -13.26
CA GLY A 79 -1.22 4.24 -14.50
C GLY A 79 -1.90 2.97 -15.00
N GLY A 80 -2.76 3.14 -15.99
CA GLY A 80 -3.61 2.10 -16.55
C GLY A 80 -5.09 2.47 -16.49
N GLU A 81 -5.95 1.51 -16.77
CA GLU A 81 -7.41 1.70 -16.80
C GLU A 81 -8.10 0.76 -15.81
N LEU A 82 -9.08 1.29 -15.09
CA LEU A 82 -9.94 0.47 -14.24
C LEU A 82 -11.10 -0.09 -15.08
N LYS A 83 -11.12 -1.40 -15.30
CA LYS A 83 -12.18 -2.12 -16.01
C LYS A 83 -13.08 -2.84 -15.01
N LEU A 84 -14.25 -2.28 -14.72
CA LEU A 84 -15.25 -2.92 -13.85
C LEU A 84 -16.57 -3.07 -14.59
N PRO A 85 -17.22 -4.25 -14.53
CA PRO A 85 -18.59 -4.40 -14.99
C PRO A 85 -19.51 -3.50 -14.16
N LEU A 86 -20.16 -2.54 -14.79
CA LEU A 86 -21.03 -1.56 -14.10
C LEU A 86 -22.08 -2.19 -13.18
N PRO A 87 -22.73 -3.32 -13.53
CA PRO A 87 -23.72 -3.95 -12.63
C PRO A 87 -23.15 -4.40 -11.30
N LEU A 88 -21.84 -4.69 -11.20
CA LEU A 88 -21.22 -5.09 -9.95
C LEU A 88 -21.13 -3.96 -8.92
N ILE A 89 -21.12 -2.71 -9.37
CA ILE A 89 -21.05 -1.56 -8.47
C ILE A 89 -22.28 -1.51 -7.55
N PRO A 90 -23.52 -1.43 -8.08
CA PRO A 90 -24.71 -1.41 -7.23
C PRO A 90 -25.01 -2.77 -6.56
N ILE A 91 -24.79 -3.90 -7.23
CA ILE A 91 -25.04 -5.23 -6.65
C ILE A 91 -24.19 -5.47 -5.42
N MET A 92 -22.90 -5.11 -5.49
CA MET A 92 -21.95 -5.27 -4.40
C MET A 92 -21.84 -4.05 -3.50
N GLU A 93 -22.58 -2.98 -3.79
CA GLU A 93 -22.54 -1.72 -3.02
C GLU A 93 -21.10 -1.22 -2.81
N ARG A 94 -20.24 -1.41 -3.81
CA ARG A 94 -18.81 -1.07 -3.73
C ARG A 94 -18.57 0.41 -3.92
N GLY A 95 -17.71 0.98 -3.06
CA GLY A 95 -17.20 2.34 -3.23
C GLY A 95 -15.79 2.33 -3.82
N ILE A 96 -15.51 3.24 -4.76
CA ILE A 96 -14.18 3.51 -5.29
C ILE A 96 -13.89 4.97 -5.02
N GLN A 97 -12.73 5.24 -4.42
CA GLN A 97 -12.33 6.58 -4.01
C GLN A 97 -10.85 6.81 -4.32
N GLY A 98 -10.52 7.95 -4.88
CA GLY A 98 -9.14 8.44 -4.98
C GLY A 98 -8.72 9.10 -3.67
N SER A 99 -7.42 8.98 -3.33
CA SER A 99 -6.78 9.72 -2.26
C SER A 99 -5.44 10.24 -2.78
N TYR A 100 -5.23 11.55 -2.69
CA TYR A 100 -4.03 12.19 -3.23
C TYR A 100 -3.42 13.13 -2.21
N THR A 101 -2.16 12.83 -1.87
CA THR A 101 -1.37 13.60 -0.89
C THR A 101 -2.10 13.81 0.45
N GLY A 102 -1.83 14.90 1.12
CA GLY A 102 -2.46 15.29 2.37
C GLY A 102 -2.37 16.80 2.56
N SER A 103 -3.13 17.32 3.51
CA SER A 103 -3.09 18.71 3.93
C SER A 103 -1.96 18.95 4.95
N PRO A 104 -1.59 20.24 5.23
CA PRO A 104 -0.72 20.54 6.37
C PRO A 104 -1.27 20.04 7.71
N GLY A 105 -2.60 19.99 7.86
CA GLY A 105 -3.25 19.42 9.05
C GLY A 105 -2.95 17.92 9.21
N ASP A 106 -3.12 17.14 8.13
CA ASP A 106 -2.81 15.70 8.14
C ASP A 106 -1.33 15.45 8.50
N MET A 107 -0.42 16.31 8.03
CA MET A 107 1.00 16.23 8.40
C MET A 107 1.23 16.48 9.88
N HIS A 108 0.54 17.47 10.48
CA HIS A 108 0.64 17.73 11.91
C HIS A 108 0.17 16.55 12.74
N GLU A 109 -1.00 15.99 12.39
CA GLU A 109 -1.54 14.80 13.07
C GLU A 109 -0.62 13.59 12.94
N LEU A 110 -0.04 13.35 11.76
CA LEU A 110 0.95 12.30 11.55
C LEU A 110 2.18 12.49 12.44
N MET A 111 2.70 13.72 12.51
CA MET A 111 3.86 14.02 13.35
C MET A 111 3.57 13.86 14.85
N GLU A 112 2.34 14.11 15.29
CA GLU A 112 1.92 13.82 16.67
C GLU A 112 1.88 12.31 16.94
N LEU A 113 1.39 11.50 15.99
CA LEU A 113 1.42 10.05 16.10
C LEU A 113 2.84 9.51 16.22
N VAL A 114 3.77 10.01 15.38
CA VAL A 114 5.18 9.61 15.44
C VAL A 114 5.82 10.02 16.77
N ARG A 115 5.62 11.26 17.22
CA ARG A 115 6.17 11.76 18.50
C ARG A 115 5.63 11.01 19.71
N SER A 116 4.40 10.54 19.65
CA SER A 116 3.78 9.73 20.71
C SER A 116 4.21 8.26 20.70
N GLY A 117 5.06 7.84 19.75
CA GLY A 117 5.50 6.45 19.61
C GLY A 117 4.42 5.48 19.14
N LYS A 118 3.32 5.98 18.56
CA LYS A 118 2.24 5.14 18.03
C LYS A 118 2.50 4.64 16.61
N VAL A 119 3.41 5.30 15.91
CA VAL A 119 3.84 4.95 14.55
C VAL A 119 5.34 5.11 14.49
N ASP A 120 6.03 4.07 14.05
CA ASP A 120 7.47 4.13 13.80
C ASP A 120 7.76 4.89 12.50
N PRO A 121 8.81 5.72 12.47
CA PRO A 121 9.22 6.38 11.25
C PRO A 121 9.74 5.34 10.24
N ILE A 122 9.44 5.56 8.96
CA ILE A 122 10.01 4.74 7.89
C ILE A 122 11.53 4.87 7.87
N PRO A 123 12.28 3.82 7.50
CA PRO A 123 13.73 3.89 7.34
C PRO A 123 14.15 4.97 6.34
N VAL A 124 15.15 5.78 6.71
CA VAL A 124 15.69 6.82 5.85
C VAL A 124 17.20 6.63 5.71
N GLU A 125 17.63 6.32 4.49
CA GLU A 125 19.05 6.28 4.10
C GLU A 125 19.52 7.70 3.74
N LYS A 126 20.56 8.18 4.43
CA LYS A 126 21.18 9.49 4.11
C LYS A 126 22.29 9.30 3.09
N ARG A 127 22.24 10.04 2.00
CA ARG A 127 23.25 10.02 0.93
C ARG A 127 23.72 11.44 0.63
N PRO A 128 24.99 11.67 0.25
CA PRO A 128 25.45 12.99 -0.18
C PRO A 128 24.75 13.42 -1.47
N ALA A 129 24.51 14.73 -1.62
CA ALA A 129 23.82 15.28 -2.81
C ALA A 129 24.54 14.91 -4.13
N SER A 130 25.87 14.73 -4.10
CA SER A 130 26.65 14.27 -5.25
C SER A 130 26.24 12.89 -5.78
N GLN A 131 25.55 12.07 -4.99
CA GLN A 131 25.04 10.76 -5.38
C GLN A 131 23.59 10.79 -5.91
N ALA A 132 23.05 11.95 -6.24
CA ALA A 132 21.66 12.07 -6.69
C ALA A 132 21.31 11.12 -7.85
N ASN A 133 22.14 11.08 -8.91
CA ASN A 133 21.89 10.20 -10.06
C ASN A 133 21.94 8.72 -9.67
N GLN A 134 22.92 8.32 -8.86
CA GLN A 134 23.03 6.94 -8.39
C GLN A 134 21.82 6.58 -7.52
N THR A 135 21.36 7.51 -6.68
CA THR A 135 20.19 7.30 -5.84
C THR A 135 18.91 7.10 -6.66
N LEU A 136 18.74 7.86 -7.75
CA LEU A 136 17.61 7.67 -8.69
C LEU A 136 17.67 6.32 -9.39
N GLU A 137 18.85 5.88 -9.82
CA GLU A 137 19.00 4.55 -10.42
C GLU A 137 18.73 3.43 -9.41
N ASP A 138 19.20 3.55 -8.18
CA ASP A 138 18.93 2.58 -7.12
C ASP A 138 17.44 2.55 -6.76
N LEU A 139 16.76 3.70 -6.72
CA LEU A 139 15.32 3.78 -6.52
C LEU A 139 14.55 3.09 -7.64
N LYS A 140 14.91 3.36 -8.89
CA LYS A 140 14.31 2.74 -10.09
C LYS A 140 14.48 1.21 -10.07
N ASN A 141 15.60 0.72 -9.57
CA ASN A 141 15.91 -0.70 -9.48
C ASN A 141 15.44 -1.37 -8.19
N GLY A 142 14.63 -0.67 -7.36
CA GLY A 142 14.05 -1.22 -6.13
C GLY A 142 15.05 -1.46 -5.00
N LYS A 143 16.27 -0.91 -5.06
CA LYS A 143 17.34 -1.15 -4.07
C LYS A 143 17.25 -0.29 -2.81
N ILE A 144 16.31 0.66 -2.77
CA ILE A 144 16.12 1.54 -1.61
C ILE A 144 14.93 1.05 -0.81
N LEU A 145 15.20 0.63 0.42
CA LEU A 145 14.16 0.26 1.37
C LEU A 145 13.76 1.50 2.18
N GLY A 146 12.49 1.91 2.10
CA GLY A 146 12.00 3.12 2.73
C GLY A 146 12.23 4.37 1.89
N ARG A 147 13.07 5.29 2.36
CA ARG A 147 13.37 6.58 1.69
C ARG A 147 14.87 6.86 1.64
N ALA A 148 15.32 7.52 0.59
CA ALA A 148 16.64 8.14 0.54
C ALA A 148 16.52 9.65 0.69
N ALA A 149 17.32 10.24 1.57
CA ALA A 149 17.43 11.69 1.74
C ALA A 149 18.80 12.17 1.24
N LEU A 150 18.80 13.07 0.29
CA LEU A 150 20.01 13.70 -0.20
C LEU A 150 20.40 14.83 0.77
N MET A 151 21.62 14.75 1.29
CA MET A 151 22.15 15.69 2.26
C MET A 151 23.10 16.68 1.55
N HIS A 152 22.93 17.96 1.83
CA HIS A 152 23.91 18.98 1.49
C HIS A 152 25.00 19.00 2.55
N ASP A 153 26.24 19.29 2.11
CA ASP A 153 27.39 19.52 2.98
C ASP A 153 27.24 20.83 3.77
#